data_97321afd73ceb3d9f2da32ad1bfd31c4
#
_entry.id   97321afd73ceb3d9f2da32ad1bfd31c4
#
_cell.length_a   1.000
_cell.length_b   1.000
_cell.length_c   1.000
_cell.angle_alpha   90.00
_cell.angle_beta   90.00
_cell.angle_gamma   90.00
#
_symmetry.space_group_name_H-M   'P 1'
#
loop_
_entity.id
_entity.type
_entity.pdbx_description
1 polymer ?
#
loop_
_entity_poly.entity_id
_entity_poly.type
_entity_poly.pdbx_seq_one_letter_code
_entity_poly.pdbx_strand_id
1 'polypeptide(L)'
;MTEAPTWEVDLFVDGPITLNRRYRTTQQKGFRPENPFYSDVEMAGIPSGGLRATVTARAPNERLAFDAAVVFFGRMLDALAFEVDLPLFLSLTEEGPRNSRVRHHSRQIIGHQLIKNAFRAADDLGMTEPAFLRSLGWYRKGLYTEDPLDKFLAFWNAIEIVAAGYYRTVESIDQEQAKKGSKNQIWGCFIALWGECERWPNIPGDDRWIAENYETRTKIAHGISPVDIETVTSVMNRLDVIQRVAHRFLWDWREEILHAGWDPASQSAPNSDDEALPF
;
A
#
# COMPACT_ATOMS: atom_id res chain seq x y z
N MET A 1 20.66 -32.77 1.30
CA MET A 1 19.90 -31.68 0.68
C MET A 1 20.91 -30.56 0.42
N THR A 2 21.16 -30.19 -0.82
CA THR A 2 22.04 -29.05 -1.19
C THR A 2 21.35 -27.78 -0.70
N GLU A 3 22.07 -26.97 0.04
CA GLU A 3 21.61 -25.67 0.51
C GLU A 3 21.31 -24.75 -0.71
N ALA A 4 20.14 -24.09 -0.72
CA ALA A 4 19.78 -23.19 -1.83
C ALA A 4 20.76 -22.01 -1.88
N PRO A 5 21.20 -21.59 -3.07
CA PRO A 5 22.12 -20.47 -3.22
C PRO A 5 21.51 -19.14 -2.72
N THR A 6 22.40 -18.24 -2.35
CA THR A 6 22.06 -16.89 -1.93
C THR A 6 22.17 -15.93 -3.13
N TRP A 7 21.18 -15.06 -3.30
CA TRP A 7 21.08 -14.10 -4.40
C TRP A 7 20.96 -12.69 -3.82
N GLU A 8 21.58 -11.73 -4.45
CA GLU A 8 21.37 -10.30 -4.21
C GLU A 8 20.50 -9.72 -5.34
N VAL A 9 19.38 -9.12 -4.96
CA VAL A 9 18.41 -8.55 -5.90
C VAL A 9 18.33 -7.05 -5.67
N ASP A 10 18.73 -6.27 -6.66
CA ASP A 10 18.61 -4.82 -6.63
C ASP A 10 17.23 -4.38 -7.10
N LEU A 11 16.58 -3.57 -6.28
CA LEU A 11 15.28 -2.96 -6.53
C LEU A 11 15.39 -1.44 -6.38
N PHE A 12 14.62 -0.72 -7.17
CA PHE A 12 14.61 0.74 -7.19
C PHE A 12 13.23 1.27 -6.86
N VAL A 13 13.16 2.27 -5.99
CA VAL A 13 11.93 2.98 -5.68
C VAL A 13 12.04 4.40 -6.19
N ASP A 14 11.17 4.78 -7.10
CA ASP A 14 11.00 6.17 -7.52
C ASP A 14 9.91 6.83 -6.66
N GLY A 15 10.13 8.08 -6.26
CA GLY A 15 9.19 8.81 -5.41
C GLY A 15 9.84 10.01 -4.71
N PRO A 16 9.01 10.88 -4.09
CA PRO A 16 9.46 12.08 -3.39
C PRO A 16 10.02 11.77 -2.00
N ILE A 17 10.82 10.72 -1.89
CA ILE A 17 11.46 10.30 -0.64
C ILE A 17 12.96 10.17 -0.80
N THR A 18 13.68 10.16 0.31
CA THR A 18 15.11 9.86 0.36
C THR A 18 15.50 9.32 1.75
N LEU A 19 16.68 8.75 1.85
CA LEU A 19 17.31 8.36 3.11
C LEU A 19 18.49 9.28 3.38
N ASN A 20 18.69 9.67 4.65
CA ASN A 20 19.83 10.48 5.06
C ASN A 20 21.12 9.67 5.28
N ARG A 21 21.01 8.34 5.36
CA ARG A 21 22.11 7.38 5.48
C ARG A 21 21.70 6.02 4.91
N ARG A 22 22.67 5.13 4.73
CA ARG A 22 22.38 3.72 4.43
C ARG A 22 21.77 3.03 5.63
N TYR A 23 20.84 2.14 5.37
CA TYR A 23 20.22 1.28 6.37
C TYR A 23 20.34 -0.18 5.95
N ARG A 24 20.61 -1.02 6.95
CA ARG A 24 20.54 -2.47 6.80
C ARG A 24 19.56 -3.01 7.82
N THR A 25 18.69 -3.90 7.42
CA THR A 25 17.74 -4.53 8.31
C THR A 25 17.62 -6.01 7.97
N THR A 26 17.73 -6.86 8.99
CA THR A 26 17.51 -8.30 8.88
C THR A 26 16.10 -8.58 9.38
N GLN A 27 15.20 -8.95 8.48
CA GLN A 27 13.79 -9.17 8.81
C GLN A 27 13.49 -10.63 9.19
N GLN A 28 14.28 -11.58 8.71
CA GLN A 28 14.08 -12.98 9.00
C GLN A 28 15.40 -13.66 9.27
N LYS A 29 15.55 -14.18 10.47
CA LYS A 29 16.65 -15.09 10.83
C LYS A 29 16.17 -16.54 10.64
N GLY A 30 16.63 -17.16 9.56
CA GLY A 30 16.37 -18.57 9.27
C GLY A 30 15.45 -18.83 8.08
N PHE A 31 15.56 -20.04 7.61
CA PHE A 31 14.85 -20.56 6.45
C PHE A 31 13.56 -21.24 6.93
N ARG A 32 12.42 -20.79 6.47
CA ARG A 32 11.14 -21.47 6.67
C ARG A 32 10.73 -22.12 5.36
N PRO A 33 10.27 -23.39 5.35
CA PRO A 33 9.82 -24.04 4.12
C PRO A 33 8.71 -23.28 3.39
N GLU A 34 7.85 -22.62 4.15
CA GLU A 34 6.71 -21.85 3.63
C GLU A 34 7.14 -20.46 3.10
N ASN A 35 8.29 -19.98 3.55
CA ASN A 35 8.85 -18.71 3.10
C ASN A 35 10.36 -18.90 2.92
N PRO A 36 10.79 -19.31 1.71
CA PRO A 36 12.17 -19.74 1.43
C PRO A 36 13.18 -18.58 1.43
N PHE A 37 12.84 -17.40 1.96
CA PHE A 37 13.67 -16.22 1.89
C PHE A 37 14.26 -15.87 3.24
N TYR A 38 15.58 -15.85 3.27
CA TYR A 38 16.32 -15.08 4.23
C TYR A 38 16.40 -13.65 3.68
N SER A 39 15.75 -12.73 4.31
CA SER A 39 15.75 -11.34 3.86
C SER A 39 16.66 -10.49 4.73
N ASP A 40 17.79 -10.15 4.18
CA ASP A 40 18.60 -9.04 4.62
C ASP A 40 18.40 -7.93 3.57
N VAL A 41 18.04 -6.73 4.00
CA VAL A 41 17.78 -5.63 3.09
C VAL A 41 18.70 -4.48 3.43
N GLU A 42 19.53 -4.11 2.47
CA GLU A 42 20.30 -2.87 2.51
C GLU A 42 19.61 -1.81 1.65
N MET A 43 19.45 -0.60 2.18
CA MET A 43 18.81 0.51 1.48
C MET A 43 19.65 1.76 1.50
N ALA A 44 19.66 2.49 0.38
CA ALA A 44 20.34 3.78 0.24
C ALA A 44 19.46 4.77 -0.52
N GLY A 45 19.55 6.05 -0.17
CA GLY A 45 18.94 7.12 -0.96
C GLY A 45 19.64 7.29 -2.31
N ILE A 46 18.85 7.60 -3.35
CA ILE A 46 19.38 7.93 -4.68
C ILE A 46 19.46 9.46 -4.80
N PRO A 47 20.56 10.03 -5.34
CA PRO A 47 20.71 11.49 -5.46
C PRO A 47 19.59 12.17 -6.28
N SER A 48 19.01 11.48 -7.26
CA SER A 48 17.88 11.98 -8.06
C SER A 48 16.52 11.90 -7.35
N GLY A 49 16.44 11.25 -6.20
CA GLY A 49 15.24 10.94 -5.44
C GLY A 49 14.90 9.45 -5.49
N GLY A 50 14.21 9.00 -4.46
CA GLY A 50 13.90 7.59 -4.29
C GLY A 50 14.98 6.79 -3.56
N LEU A 51 14.87 5.47 -3.64
CA LEU A 51 15.70 4.52 -2.91
C LEU A 51 16.23 3.43 -3.85
N ARG A 52 17.45 2.96 -3.56
CA ARG A 52 17.91 1.65 -3.99
C ARG A 52 17.84 0.69 -2.81
N ALA A 53 17.32 -0.50 -3.03
CA ALA A 53 17.32 -1.58 -2.05
C ALA A 53 18.02 -2.80 -2.65
N THR A 54 18.96 -3.40 -1.90
CA THR A 54 19.54 -4.71 -2.22
C THR A 54 18.93 -5.72 -1.26
N VAL A 55 18.16 -6.65 -1.79
CA VAL A 55 17.49 -7.71 -1.02
C VAL A 55 18.29 -9.00 -1.18
N THR A 56 18.80 -9.52 -0.06
CA THR A 56 19.46 -10.82 -0.03
C THR A 56 18.41 -11.92 0.10
N ALA A 57 18.29 -12.78 -0.89
CA ALA A 57 17.31 -13.84 -0.94
C ALA A 57 17.97 -15.21 -1.11
N ARG A 58 17.43 -16.23 -0.44
CA ARG A 58 17.86 -17.64 -0.62
C ARG A 58 16.83 -18.36 -1.47
N ALA A 59 17.18 -18.74 -2.69
CA ALA A 59 16.25 -19.37 -3.61
C ALA A 59 16.95 -20.38 -4.54
N PRO A 60 16.23 -21.39 -5.06
CA PRO A 60 16.78 -22.39 -5.97
C PRO A 60 17.31 -21.83 -7.29
N ASN A 61 16.78 -20.68 -7.73
CA ASN A 61 17.19 -20.02 -8.96
C ASN A 61 16.97 -18.52 -8.89
N GLU A 62 17.60 -17.78 -9.82
CA GLU A 62 17.56 -16.34 -9.93
C GLU A 62 16.13 -15.79 -10.03
N ARG A 63 15.30 -16.38 -10.89
CA ARG A 63 13.93 -15.91 -11.12
C ARG A 63 13.10 -15.93 -9.83
N LEU A 64 13.18 -17.04 -9.09
CA LEU A 64 12.43 -17.17 -7.84
C LEU A 64 12.96 -16.21 -6.77
N ALA A 65 14.28 -15.96 -6.73
CA ALA A 65 14.87 -14.96 -5.88
C ALA A 65 14.33 -13.55 -6.19
N PHE A 66 14.27 -13.22 -7.49
CA PHE A 66 13.76 -11.95 -7.96
C PHE A 66 12.25 -11.78 -7.62
N ASP A 67 11.42 -12.74 -8.00
CA ASP A 67 9.97 -12.69 -7.77
C ASP A 67 9.68 -12.49 -6.27
N ALA A 68 10.42 -13.16 -5.43
CA ALA A 68 10.25 -13.04 -3.99
C ALA A 68 10.75 -11.72 -3.42
N ALA A 69 11.88 -11.21 -3.89
CA ALA A 69 12.36 -9.89 -3.48
C ALA A 69 11.33 -8.82 -3.84
N VAL A 70 10.73 -8.89 -5.04
CA VAL A 70 9.66 -7.98 -5.48
C VAL A 70 8.44 -8.07 -4.57
N VAL A 71 7.97 -9.28 -4.25
CA VAL A 71 6.79 -9.46 -3.38
C VAL A 71 7.09 -8.97 -1.97
N PHE A 72 8.20 -9.37 -1.40
CA PHE A 72 8.59 -9.02 -0.04
C PHE A 72 8.76 -7.49 0.13
N PHE A 73 9.55 -6.88 -0.75
CA PHE A 73 9.82 -5.45 -0.70
C PHE A 73 8.59 -4.63 -1.12
N GLY A 74 7.81 -5.14 -2.09
CA GLY A 74 6.56 -4.52 -2.53
C GLY A 74 5.53 -4.37 -1.40
N ARG A 75 5.36 -5.39 -0.57
CA ARG A 75 4.46 -5.34 0.60
C ARG A 75 4.89 -4.29 1.62
N MET A 76 6.18 -4.17 1.87
CA MET A 76 6.71 -3.09 2.72
C MET A 76 6.42 -1.72 2.11
N LEU A 77 6.59 -1.56 0.80
CA LEU A 77 6.26 -0.32 0.12
C LEU A 77 4.77 0.01 0.16
N ASP A 78 3.88 -0.99 0.13
CA ASP A 78 2.43 -0.77 0.29
C ASP A 78 2.13 -0.14 1.65
N ALA A 79 2.70 -0.69 2.73
CA ALA A 79 2.57 -0.14 4.07
C ALA A 79 3.23 1.25 4.19
N LEU A 80 4.45 1.40 3.68
CA LEU A 80 5.17 2.68 3.74
C LEU A 80 4.45 3.80 2.99
N ALA A 81 4.01 3.53 1.75
CA ALA A 81 3.30 4.52 0.93
C ALA A 81 2.00 4.98 1.58
N PHE A 82 1.29 4.07 2.25
CA PHE A 82 0.09 4.39 3.01
C PHE A 82 0.38 5.31 4.19
N GLU A 83 1.42 5.02 4.97
CA GLU A 83 1.80 5.83 6.14
C GLU A 83 2.27 7.25 5.79
N VAL A 84 3.01 7.38 4.68
CA VAL A 84 3.53 8.70 4.28
C VAL A 84 2.62 9.44 3.30
N ASP A 85 1.58 8.79 2.80
CA ASP A 85 0.67 9.26 1.74
C ASP A 85 1.40 9.83 0.53
N LEU A 86 2.47 9.13 0.08
CA LEU A 86 3.30 9.56 -1.04
C LEU A 86 3.34 8.51 -2.16
N PRO A 87 3.44 8.96 -3.43
CA PRO A 87 3.56 8.08 -4.58
C PRO A 87 4.93 7.38 -4.57
N LEU A 88 4.93 6.07 -4.30
CA LEU A 88 6.12 5.23 -4.32
C LEU A 88 5.98 4.17 -5.41
N PHE A 89 6.78 4.28 -6.44
CA PHE A 89 6.79 3.35 -7.57
C PHE A 89 7.97 2.40 -7.46
N LEU A 90 7.70 1.08 -7.44
CA LEU A 90 8.73 0.05 -7.50
C LEU A 90 9.15 -0.17 -8.94
N SER A 91 10.36 0.24 -9.29
CA SER A 91 10.98 -0.05 -10.59
C SER A 91 11.83 -1.30 -10.49
N LEU A 92 11.74 -2.15 -11.50
CA LEU A 92 12.52 -3.39 -11.61
C LEU A 92 13.84 -3.18 -12.34
N THR A 93 14.11 -1.96 -12.81
CA THR A 93 15.34 -1.60 -13.52
C THR A 93 15.85 -0.25 -13.03
N GLU A 94 17.17 -0.09 -12.99
CA GLU A 94 17.82 1.19 -12.67
C GLU A 94 17.39 2.31 -13.63
N GLU A 95 17.06 1.93 -14.86
CA GLU A 95 16.55 2.80 -15.92
C GLU A 95 15.02 2.86 -15.95
N GLY A 96 14.34 2.48 -14.88
CA GLY A 96 12.89 2.60 -14.77
C GLY A 96 12.41 3.98 -15.22
N PRO A 97 11.12 4.17 -15.57
CA PRO A 97 10.62 5.41 -16.17
C PRO A 97 10.90 6.58 -15.24
N ARG A 98 12.06 7.20 -15.43
CA ARG A 98 12.38 8.46 -14.76
C ARG A 98 11.50 9.50 -15.41
N ASN A 99 10.47 9.97 -14.71
CA ASN A 99 9.79 11.15 -15.14
C ASN A 99 10.75 12.34 -14.96
N SER A 100 11.53 12.62 -16.00
CA SER A 100 12.51 13.71 -16.02
C SER A 100 11.88 15.10 -15.82
N ARG A 101 10.55 15.18 -15.90
CA ARG A 101 9.77 16.41 -15.69
C ARG A 101 9.37 16.64 -14.25
N VAL A 102 9.24 15.58 -13.45
CA VAL A 102 8.93 15.70 -12.02
C VAL A 102 10.24 15.70 -11.24
N ARG A 103 10.90 16.85 -11.18
CA ARG A 103 11.90 17.08 -10.14
C ARG A 103 11.14 17.25 -8.83
N HIS A 104 11.18 16.27 -7.97
CA HIS A 104 10.68 16.40 -6.62
C HIS A 104 11.54 17.43 -5.88
N HIS A 105 11.09 18.67 -5.89
CA HIS A 105 11.82 19.78 -5.25
C HIS A 105 11.83 19.67 -3.72
N SER A 106 10.84 18.98 -3.17
CA SER A 106 10.79 18.63 -1.75
C SER A 106 10.75 17.11 -1.61
N ARG A 107 11.71 16.57 -0.84
CA ARG A 107 11.78 15.13 -0.54
C ARG A 107 11.59 14.93 0.95
N GLN A 108 10.69 14.02 1.28
CA GLN A 108 10.57 13.59 2.66
C GLN A 108 11.73 12.65 3.01
N ILE A 109 12.43 12.98 4.08
CA ILE A 109 13.47 12.09 4.64
C ILE A 109 12.75 10.98 5.41
N ILE A 110 12.94 9.75 4.97
CA ILE A 110 12.40 8.58 5.64
C ILE A 110 13.40 8.10 6.69
N GLY A 111 12.94 8.05 7.93
CA GLY A 111 13.74 7.53 9.05
C GLY A 111 13.77 6.01 9.10
N HIS A 112 14.82 5.43 9.68
CA HIS A 112 15.00 3.99 9.83
C HIS A 112 13.81 3.33 10.54
N GLN A 113 13.30 3.95 11.60
CA GLN A 113 12.20 3.39 12.37
C GLN A 113 10.93 3.26 11.53
N LEU A 114 10.63 4.22 10.66
CA LEU A 114 9.46 4.14 9.78
C LEU A 114 9.58 2.97 8.79
N ILE A 115 10.77 2.76 8.22
CA ILE A 115 11.04 1.62 7.33
C ILE A 115 10.88 0.29 8.09
N LYS A 116 11.46 0.19 9.27
CA LYS A 116 11.37 -1.00 10.13
C LYS A 116 9.91 -1.32 10.49
N ASN A 117 9.14 -0.30 10.82
CA ASN A 117 7.71 -0.44 11.09
C ASN A 117 6.94 -0.87 9.86
N ALA A 118 7.26 -0.35 8.66
CA ALA A 118 6.62 -0.75 7.41
C ALA A 118 6.87 -2.24 7.08
N PHE A 119 8.09 -2.74 7.27
CA PHE A 119 8.39 -4.16 7.12
C PHE A 119 7.60 -5.01 8.11
N ARG A 120 7.57 -4.61 9.39
CA ARG A 120 6.83 -5.34 10.43
C ARG A 120 5.34 -5.36 10.13
N ALA A 121 4.75 -4.19 9.80
CA ALA A 121 3.35 -4.10 9.44
C ALA A 121 3.01 -4.97 8.22
N ALA A 122 3.87 -5.00 7.21
CA ALA A 122 3.67 -5.84 6.02
C ALA A 122 3.73 -7.35 6.34
N ASP A 123 4.61 -7.75 7.26
CA ASP A 123 4.72 -9.16 7.70
C ASP A 123 3.50 -9.55 8.54
N ASP A 124 3.16 -8.75 9.54
CA ASP A 124 2.01 -8.98 10.43
C ASP A 124 0.69 -9.01 9.65
N LEU A 125 0.41 -7.99 8.84
CA LEU A 125 -0.78 -7.93 8.01
C LEU A 125 -0.81 -9.04 6.95
N GLY A 126 0.35 -9.42 6.42
CA GLY A 126 0.44 -10.52 5.47
C GLY A 126 0.01 -11.86 6.06
N MET A 127 0.20 -12.06 7.37
CA MET A 127 -0.20 -13.27 8.08
C MET A 127 -1.64 -13.20 8.61
N THR A 128 -2.05 -12.05 9.16
CA THR A 128 -3.32 -11.92 9.87
C THR A 128 -4.44 -11.33 9.01
N GLU A 129 -4.11 -10.35 8.16
CA GLU A 129 -5.07 -9.52 7.43
C GLU A 129 -4.68 -9.34 5.95
N PRO A 130 -4.52 -10.44 5.17
CA PRO A 130 -4.01 -10.35 3.80
C PRO A 130 -4.91 -9.54 2.85
N ALA A 131 -6.21 -9.47 3.09
CA ALA A 131 -7.12 -8.64 2.33
C ALA A 131 -6.84 -7.15 2.56
N PHE A 132 -6.58 -6.76 3.81
CA PHE A 132 -6.22 -5.39 4.14
C PHE A 132 -4.87 -5.00 3.52
N LEU A 133 -3.85 -5.84 3.65
CA LEU A 133 -2.56 -5.58 2.99
C LEU A 133 -2.71 -5.42 1.47
N ARG A 134 -3.57 -6.22 0.84
CA ARG A 134 -3.88 -6.07 -0.59
C ARG A 134 -4.55 -4.73 -0.90
N SER A 135 -5.40 -4.22 -0.01
CA SER A 135 -6.03 -2.90 -0.20
C SER A 135 -4.99 -1.77 -0.15
N LEU A 136 -3.97 -1.88 0.72
CA LEU A 136 -2.85 -0.93 0.74
C LEU A 136 -2.07 -0.91 -0.58
N GLY A 137 -1.89 -2.08 -1.20
CA GLY A 137 -1.27 -2.18 -2.54
C GLY A 137 -2.07 -1.44 -3.62
N TRP A 138 -3.40 -1.54 -3.58
CA TRP A 138 -4.25 -0.78 -4.48
C TRP A 138 -4.23 0.73 -4.17
N TYR A 139 -4.20 1.10 -2.89
CA TYR A 139 -4.05 2.50 -2.50
C TYR A 139 -2.75 3.09 -3.04
N ARG A 140 -1.61 2.42 -2.83
CA ARG A 140 -0.32 2.83 -3.39
C ARG A 140 -0.37 2.93 -4.91
N LYS A 141 -1.01 1.98 -5.61
CA LYS A 141 -1.21 2.05 -7.05
C LYS A 141 -1.93 3.34 -7.45
N GLY A 142 -2.98 3.72 -6.73
CA GLY A 142 -3.69 4.98 -6.94
C GLY A 142 -2.80 6.22 -6.77
N LEU A 143 -1.87 6.19 -5.82
CA LEU A 143 -0.96 7.32 -5.60
C LEU A 143 -0.03 7.58 -6.78
N TYR A 144 0.59 6.53 -7.35
CA TYR A 144 1.59 6.69 -8.41
C TYR A 144 1.04 6.63 -9.85
N THR A 145 -0.18 6.14 -10.07
CA THR A 145 -0.79 6.05 -11.40
C THR A 145 -1.12 7.45 -11.92
N GLU A 146 -0.70 7.76 -13.14
CA GLU A 146 -0.95 9.06 -13.78
C GLU A 146 -2.28 9.10 -14.56
N ASP A 147 -2.71 7.96 -15.12
CA ASP A 147 -3.99 7.87 -15.81
C ASP A 147 -5.16 8.08 -14.84
N PRO A 148 -6.06 9.05 -15.09
CA PRO A 148 -7.15 9.38 -14.16
C PRO A 148 -8.13 8.25 -13.93
N LEU A 149 -8.42 7.44 -14.95
CA LEU A 149 -9.39 6.35 -14.87
C LEU A 149 -8.82 5.20 -14.03
N ASP A 150 -7.58 4.82 -14.30
CA ASP A 150 -6.87 3.79 -13.53
C ASP A 150 -6.64 4.24 -12.08
N LYS A 151 -6.32 5.53 -11.87
CA LYS A 151 -6.15 6.13 -10.55
C LYS A 151 -7.44 6.04 -9.73
N PHE A 152 -8.57 6.41 -10.33
CA PHE A 152 -9.89 6.29 -9.72
C PHE A 152 -10.19 4.83 -9.35
N LEU A 153 -10.01 3.90 -10.31
CA LEU A 153 -10.23 2.47 -10.07
C LEU A 153 -9.36 1.93 -8.93
N ALA A 154 -8.11 2.39 -8.83
CA ALA A 154 -7.20 1.93 -7.81
C ALA A 154 -7.67 2.35 -6.40
N PHE A 155 -8.06 3.60 -6.18
CA PHE A 155 -8.61 4.05 -4.91
C PHE A 155 -9.95 3.38 -4.57
N TRP A 156 -10.83 3.24 -5.57
CA TRP A 156 -12.08 2.51 -5.37
C TRP A 156 -11.85 1.05 -4.97
N ASN A 157 -10.95 0.35 -5.65
CA ASN A 157 -10.63 -1.05 -5.34
C ASN A 157 -10.05 -1.19 -3.92
N ALA A 158 -9.29 -0.21 -3.44
CA ALA A 158 -8.80 -0.24 -2.06
C ALA A 158 -9.95 -0.26 -1.05
N ILE A 159 -11.01 0.53 -1.27
CA ILE A 159 -12.23 0.54 -0.44
C ILE A 159 -13.00 -0.78 -0.60
N GLU A 160 -13.24 -1.19 -1.86
CA GLU A 160 -14.07 -2.35 -2.18
C GLU A 160 -13.49 -3.66 -1.62
N ILE A 161 -12.16 -3.82 -1.63
CA ILE A 161 -11.48 -5.01 -1.09
C ILE A 161 -11.71 -5.13 0.42
N VAL A 162 -11.57 -4.03 1.17
CA VAL A 162 -11.84 -4.05 2.61
C VAL A 162 -13.31 -4.37 2.87
N ALA A 163 -14.23 -3.69 2.21
CA ALA A 163 -15.65 -3.94 2.39
C ALA A 163 -16.01 -5.40 2.09
N ALA A 164 -15.55 -5.95 0.95
CA ALA A 164 -15.82 -7.33 0.57
C ALA A 164 -15.16 -8.37 1.51
N GLY A 165 -13.96 -8.05 2.02
CA GLY A 165 -13.21 -8.94 2.91
C GLY A 165 -13.80 -9.04 4.31
N TYR A 166 -14.35 -7.93 4.82
CA TYR A 166 -14.66 -7.83 6.26
C TYR A 166 -16.14 -7.65 6.61
N TYR A 167 -17.04 -7.36 5.67
CA TYR A 167 -18.44 -7.11 6.01
C TYR A 167 -19.10 -8.25 6.82
N ARG A 168 -18.58 -9.49 6.70
CA ARG A 168 -19.11 -10.67 7.40
C ARG A 168 -18.61 -10.80 8.83
N THR A 169 -17.49 -10.19 9.16
CA THR A 169 -16.84 -10.31 10.47
C THR A 169 -17.22 -9.21 11.43
N VAL A 170 -17.85 -8.13 10.94
CA VAL A 170 -18.28 -7.00 11.76
C VAL A 170 -19.76 -7.17 12.12
N GLU A 171 -20.03 -7.40 13.40
CA GLU A 171 -21.38 -7.72 13.91
C GLU A 171 -22.43 -6.62 13.68
N SER A 172 -21.99 -5.35 13.68
CA SER A 172 -22.88 -4.20 13.48
C SER A 172 -23.37 -4.03 12.04
N ILE A 173 -22.82 -4.77 11.07
CA ILE A 173 -23.24 -4.69 9.67
C ILE A 173 -24.48 -5.54 9.42
N ASP A 174 -25.51 -4.94 8.82
CA ASP A 174 -26.68 -5.67 8.33
C ASP A 174 -26.30 -6.64 7.21
N GLN A 175 -26.18 -7.92 7.56
CA GLN A 175 -25.72 -8.98 6.66
C GLN A 175 -26.69 -9.20 5.49
N GLU A 176 -27.99 -9.02 5.70
CA GLU A 176 -28.97 -9.22 4.64
C GLU A 176 -28.93 -8.12 3.57
N GLN A 177 -28.59 -6.90 3.97
CA GLN A 177 -28.34 -5.82 3.02
C GLN A 177 -26.99 -5.96 2.34
N ALA A 178 -25.93 -6.27 3.10
CA ALA A 178 -24.57 -6.40 2.56
C ALA A 178 -24.43 -7.51 1.50
N LYS A 179 -25.16 -8.61 1.64
CA LYS A 179 -25.20 -9.71 0.63
C LYS A 179 -25.74 -9.27 -0.73
N LYS A 180 -26.42 -8.13 -0.83
CA LYS A 180 -26.98 -7.64 -2.11
C LYS A 180 -25.92 -7.07 -3.07
N GLY A 181 -24.68 -6.91 -2.63
CA GLY A 181 -23.55 -6.51 -3.49
C GLY A 181 -22.64 -5.46 -2.90
N SER A 182 -21.58 -5.14 -3.65
CA SER A 182 -20.45 -4.30 -3.18
C SER A 182 -20.88 -2.94 -2.63
N LYS A 183 -21.86 -2.27 -3.24
CA LYS A 183 -22.38 -0.98 -2.72
C LYS A 183 -22.88 -1.10 -1.29
N ASN A 184 -23.65 -2.15 -1.02
CA ASN A 184 -24.21 -2.36 0.32
C ASN A 184 -23.14 -2.82 1.31
N GLN A 185 -22.12 -3.53 0.86
CA GLN A 185 -20.95 -3.87 1.70
C GLN A 185 -20.19 -2.63 2.12
N ILE A 186 -19.89 -1.73 1.17
CA ILE A 186 -19.22 -0.45 1.45
C ILE A 186 -20.08 0.39 2.39
N TRP A 187 -21.37 0.52 2.11
CA TRP A 187 -22.32 1.24 2.97
C TRP A 187 -22.30 0.71 4.40
N GLY A 188 -22.43 -0.62 4.55
CA GLY A 188 -22.39 -1.27 5.86
C GLY A 188 -21.10 -1.00 6.62
N CYS A 189 -19.94 -1.05 5.93
CA CYS A 189 -18.66 -0.75 6.52
C CYS A 189 -18.53 0.72 6.94
N PHE A 190 -19.05 1.67 6.15
CA PHE A 190 -19.05 3.09 6.51
C PHE A 190 -19.93 3.38 7.72
N ILE A 191 -21.13 2.77 7.77
CA ILE A 191 -22.01 2.86 8.95
C ILE A 191 -21.35 2.25 10.19
N ALA A 192 -20.73 1.09 10.06
CA ALA A 192 -20.08 0.42 11.19
C ALA A 192 -18.92 1.23 11.75
N LEU A 193 -18.17 1.93 10.88
CA LEU A 193 -16.99 2.70 11.26
C LEU A 193 -17.31 4.14 11.68
N TRP A 194 -18.20 4.82 10.95
CA TRP A 194 -18.44 6.26 11.12
C TRP A 194 -19.85 6.61 11.60
N GLY A 195 -20.76 5.63 11.64
CA GLY A 195 -22.17 5.85 11.99
C GLY A 195 -22.95 6.49 10.83
N GLU A 196 -23.92 7.32 11.17
CA GLU A 196 -24.83 7.97 10.22
C GLU A 196 -24.08 8.83 9.18
N CYS A 197 -24.66 8.91 7.95
CA CYS A 197 -24.04 9.54 6.78
C CYS A 197 -23.58 10.99 7.02
N GLU A 198 -24.27 11.74 7.88
CA GLU A 198 -23.92 13.10 8.27
C GLU A 198 -22.55 13.21 8.94
N ARG A 199 -22.00 12.10 9.45
CA ARG A 199 -20.71 12.04 10.13
C ARG A 199 -19.59 11.52 9.28
N TRP A 200 -19.86 11.11 8.04
CA TRP A 200 -18.83 10.52 7.17
C TRP A 200 -17.72 11.52 6.87
N PRO A 201 -16.47 11.20 7.16
CA PRO A 201 -15.35 12.07 6.85
C PRO A 201 -15.25 12.37 5.36
N ASN A 202 -14.91 13.62 5.01
CA ASN A 202 -14.73 14.12 3.65
C ASN A 202 -16.00 14.16 2.76
N ILE A 203 -17.08 13.47 3.14
CA ILE A 203 -18.35 13.38 2.37
C ILE A 203 -19.57 13.44 3.32
N PRO A 204 -19.63 14.37 4.28
CA PRO A 204 -20.72 14.43 5.27
C PRO A 204 -22.07 14.69 4.58
N GLY A 205 -23.04 13.82 4.86
CA GLY A 205 -24.41 13.93 4.33
C GLY A 205 -24.55 13.54 2.86
N ASP A 206 -23.50 13.07 2.18
CA ASP A 206 -23.58 12.62 0.78
C ASP A 206 -23.94 11.13 0.70
N ASP A 207 -25.22 10.83 0.86
CA ASP A 207 -25.78 9.47 0.79
C ASP A 207 -25.70 8.84 -0.61
N ARG A 208 -25.49 9.64 -1.65
CA ARG A 208 -25.35 9.16 -3.03
C ARG A 208 -23.91 8.85 -3.44
N TRP A 209 -22.94 9.27 -2.65
CA TRP A 209 -21.52 9.17 -3.00
C TRP A 209 -21.11 7.75 -3.39
N ILE A 210 -21.51 6.74 -2.61
CA ILE A 210 -21.19 5.32 -2.90
C ILE A 210 -21.84 4.88 -4.21
N ALA A 211 -23.13 5.21 -4.43
CA ALA A 211 -23.85 4.79 -5.63
C ALA A 211 -23.28 5.42 -6.90
N GLU A 212 -22.97 6.71 -6.87
CA GLU A 212 -22.41 7.46 -8.01
C GLU A 212 -20.99 6.98 -8.37
N ASN A 213 -20.14 6.76 -7.35
CA ASN A 213 -18.79 6.27 -7.60
C ASN A 213 -18.76 4.81 -8.05
N TYR A 214 -19.67 3.97 -7.53
CA TYR A 214 -19.85 2.59 -8.03
C TYR A 214 -20.30 2.57 -9.51
N GLU A 215 -21.21 3.45 -9.91
CA GLU A 215 -21.62 3.58 -11.31
C GLU A 215 -20.44 3.99 -12.20
N THR A 216 -19.68 5.00 -11.76
CA THR A 216 -18.47 5.45 -12.45
C THR A 216 -17.46 4.31 -12.61
N ARG A 217 -17.18 3.58 -11.53
CA ARG A 217 -16.30 2.39 -11.53
C ARG A 217 -16.78 1.33 -12.52
N THR A 218 -18.08 1.07 -12.53
CA THR A 218 -18.67 0.07 -13.43
C THR A 218 -18.52 0.46 -14.89
N LYS A 219 -18.77 1.72 -15.23
CA LYS A 219 -18.58 2.25 -16.59
C LYS A 219 -17.13 2.12 -17.06
N ILE A 220 -16.17 2.48 -16.22
CA ILE A 220 -14.74 2.38 -16.54
C ILE A 220 -14.30 0.92 -16.67
N ALA A 221 -14.56 0.10 -15.65
CA ALA A 221 -14.06 -1.28 -15.59
C ALA A 221 -14.62 -2.18 -16.69
N HIS A 222 -15.83 -1.91 -17.16
CA HIS A 222 -16.47 -2.70 -18.23
C HIS A 222 -16.35 -2.06 -19.61
N GLY A 223 -15.67 -0.91 -19.74
CA GLY A 223 -15.53 -0.22 -21.03
C GLY A 223 -16.87 0.20 -21.65
N ILE A 224 -17.89 0.44 -20.83
CA ILE A 224 -19.25 0.77 -21.29
C ILE A 224 -19.31 2.19 -21.86
N SER A 225 -18.53 3.11 -21.29
CA SER A 225 -18.45 4.48 -21.77
C SER A 225 -17.21 4.68 -22.64
N PRO A 226 -17.32 5.43 -23.75
CA PRO A 226 -16.14 5.86 -24.48
C PRO A 226 -15.26 6.70 -23.57
N VAL A 227 -13.95 6.63 -23.76
CA VAL A 227 -12.99 7.49 -23.08
C VAL A 227 -12.98 8.82 -23.83
N ASP A 228 -13.89 9.72 -23.47
CA ASP A 228 -14.00 11.07 -23.99
C ASP A 228 -13.61 12.14 -22.95
N ILE A 229 -13.55 13.38 -23.38
CA ILE A 229 -13.17 14.51 -22.53
C ILE A 229 -14.10 14.65 -21.33
N GLU A 230 -15.39 14.42 -21.52
CA GLU A 230 -16.41 14.56 -20.48
C GLU A 230 -16.22 13.50 -19.39
N THR A 231 -16.04 12.26 -19.79
CA THR A 231 -15.76 11.13 -18.87
C THR A 231 -14.47 11.38 -18.07
N VAL A 232 -13.38 11.74 -18.74
CA VAL A 232 -12.09 12.02 -18.07
C VAL A 232 -12.23 13.19 -17.12
N THR A 233 -12.86 14.30 -17.54
CA THR A 233 -13.06 15.48 -16.68
C THR A 233 -13.92 15.14 -15.45
N SER A 234 -15.00 14.37 -15.63
CA SER A 234 -15.86 13.93 -14.54
C SER A 234 -15.10 13.09 -13.52
N VAL A 235 -14.25 12.19 -13.98
CA VAL A 235 -13.41 11.36 -13.11
C VAL A 235 -12.35 12.21 -12.40
N MET A 236 -11.66 13.11 -13.12
CA MET A 236 -10.67 14.00 -12.52
C MET A 236 -11.24 14.83 -11.37
N ASN A 237 -12.46 15.33 -11.50
CA ASN A 237 -13.14 16.10 -10.46
C ASN A 237 -13.45 15.28 -9.18
N ARG A 238 -13.42 13.94 -9.28
CA ARG A 238 -13.68 13.02 -8.15
C ARG A 238 -12.40 12.52 -7.48
N LEU A 239 -11.23 12.62 -8.15
CA LEU A 239 -9.99 11.97 -7.71
C LEU A 239 -9.54 12.40 -6.31
N ASP A 240 -9.59 13.69 -6.03
CA ASP A 240 -9.15 14.21 -4.73
C ASP A 240 -10.05 13.73 -3.58
N VAL A 241 -11.35 13.69 -3.81
CA VAL A 241 -12.31 13.22 -2.79
C VAL A 241 -12.16 11.71 -2.56
N ILE A 242 -12.10 10.91 -3.63
CA ILE A 242 -11.99 9.45 -3.48
C ILE A 242 -10.66 9.03 -2.85
N GLN A 243 -9.55 9.74 -3.14
CA GLN A 243 -8.27 9.50 -2.46
C GLN A 243 -8.41 9.76 -0.96
N ARG A 244 -8.95 10.92 -0.55
CA ARG A 244 -9.13 11.25 0.87
C ARG A 244 -10.07 10.28 1.59
N VAL A 245 -11.17 9.88 0.95
CA VAL A 245 -12.09 8.89 1.53
C VAL A 245 -11.41 7.54 1.66
N ALA A 246 -10.69 7.08 0.64
CA ALA A 246 -9.97 5.81 0.68
C ALA A 246 -8.90 5.82 1.78
N HIS A 247 -8.07 6.87 1.86
CA HIS A 247 -7.07 7.00 2.91
C HIS A 247 -7.69 6.97 4.30
N ARG A 248 -8.70 7.81 4.52
CA ARG A 248 -9.36 7.91 5.82
C ARG A 248 -10.06 6.59 6.20
N PHE A 249 -10.73 5.94 5.25
CA PHE A 249 -11.40 4.67 5.48
C PHE A 249 -10.41 3.57 5.86
N LEU A 250 -9.30 3.42 5.13
CA LEU A 250 -8.27 2.43 5.43
C LEU A 250 -7.61 2.72 6.79
N TRP A 251 -7.34 3.99 7.07
CA TRP A 251 -6.73 4.40 8.34
C TRP A 251 -7.61 4.04 9.54
N ASP A 252 -8.86 4.51 9.52
CA ASP A 252 -9.79 4.25 10.63
C ASP A 252 -10.13 2.77 10.74
N TRP A 253 -10.24 2.04 9.60
CA TRP A 253 -10.45 0.59 9.61
C TRP A 253 -9.32 -0.16 10.30
N ARG A 254 -8.09 0.19 10.00
CA ARG A 254 -6.91 -0.38 10.66
C ARG A 254 -6.92 -0.15 12.16
N GLU A 255 -7.19 1.08 12.58
CA GLU A 255 -7.13 1.47 13.99
C GLU A 255 -8.31 0.92 14.81
N GLU A 256 -9.53 1.05 14.29
CA GLU A 256 -10.74 0.82 15.06
C GLU A 256 -11.31 -0.60 14.92
N ILE A 257 -11.13 -1.23 13.77
CA ILE A 257 -11.70 -2.56 13.50
C ILE A 257 -10.64 -3.66 13.61
N LEU A 258 -9.48 -3.47 12.98
CA LEU A 258 -8.41 -4.49 13.00
C LEU A 258 -7.53 -4.37 14.24
N HIS A 259 -7.56 -3.23 14.95
CA HIS A 259 -6.68 -2.93 16.08
C HIS A 259 -5.19 -3.17 15.74
N ALA A 260 -4.85 -2.96 14.47
CA ALA A 260 -3.53 -3.18 13.90
C ALA A 260 -2.75 -1.85 13.75
N GLY A 261 -3.05 -0.87 14.58
CA GLY A 261 -2.38 0.42 14.62
C GLY A 261 -0.90 0.27 14.93
N TRP A 262 -0.08 1.16 14.38
CA TRP A 262 1.32 1.25 14.75
C TRP A 262 1.41 1.86 16.15
N ASP A 263 1.76 1.03 17.14
CA ASP A 263 2.00 1.54 18.49
C ASP A 263 3.26 2.41 18.53
N PRO A 264 3.13 3.74 18.68
CA PRO A 264 4.28 4.61 18.83
C PRO A 264 5.08 4.32 20.11
N ALA A 265 4.49 3.65 21.10
CA ALA A 265 5.16 3.30 22.35
C ALA A 265 6.07 2.05 22.23
N SER A 266 5.86 1.18 21.23
CA SER A 266 6.79 0.09 20.91
C SER A 266 8.13 0.59 20.34
N GLN A 267 8.26 1.91 20.17
CA GLN A 267 9.47 2.60 19.62
C GLN A 267 10.64 2.71 20.63
N SER A 268 10.46 2.31 21.89
CA SER A 268 11.44 2.66 22.95
C SER A 268 12.45 1.57 23.31
N ALA A 269 12.46 0.41 22.67
CA ALA A 269 13.51 -0.58 22.89
C ALA A 269 14.59 -0.50 21.78
N PRO A 270 15.81 0.00 22.06
CA PRO A 270 16.89 -0.11 21.10
C PRO A 270 17.28 -1.57 20.96
N ASN A 271 17.04 -2.17 19.79
CA ASN A 271 17.64 -3.45 19.47
C ASN A 271 19.15 -3.25 19.26
N SER A 272 19.95 -4.05 19.93
CA SER A 272 21.42 -4.09 19.87
C SER A 272 22.02 -4.47 18.51
N ASP A 273 21.17 -4.72 17.51
CA ASP A 273 21.59 -5.21 16.19
C ASP A 273 21.56 -4.13 15.09
N ASP A 274 21.32 -2.88 15.45
CA ASP A 274 21.34 -1.75 14.51
C ASP A 274 22.78 -1.24 14.30
N GLU A 275 23.61 -1.99 13.56
CA GLU A 275 24.92 -1.51 13.12
C GLU A 275 24.75 -0.39 12.07
N ALA A 276 25.04 0.84 12.47
CA ALA A 276 25.31 1.93 11.56
C ALA A 276 26.64 1.67 10.85
N LEU A 277 26.60 1.30 9.57
CA LEU A 277 27.81 1.16 8.77
C LEU A 277 28.43 2.55 8.57
N PRO A 278 29.73 2.72 8.79
CA PRO A 278 30.44 3.97 8.45
C PRO A 278 30.50 4.16 6.93
N PHE A 279 30.57 5.39 6.50
CA PHE A 279 30.64 5.87 5.11
C PHE A 279 31.76 5.22 4.29
#